data_ff52c5c2d1a6142f8bb6b88e771e03e8
#
_entry.id   ff52c5c2d1a6142f8bb6b88e771e03e8
#
_cell.length_a   1.000
_cell.length_b   1.000
_cell.length_c   1.000
_cell.angle_alpha   90.00
_cell.angle_beta   90.00
_cell.angle_gamma   90.00
#
_symmetry.space_group_name_H-M   'P 1'
#
loop_
_entity.id
_entity.type
_entity.pdbx_description
1 polymer ?
#
loop_
_entity_poly.entity_id
_entity_poly.type
_entity_poly.pdbx_seq_one_letter_code
_entity_poly.pdbx_strand_id
1 'polypeptide(L)'
;MTTLTVTLPAGAATLAARTWLRQTQHISHSQWRRLKHNGTFRINGALVNATQAVVRTGDVVSFESEKHASAITPQDLPLDIRYEDAALLVVNKPAPQLVHPLAHEPLGTLGNAVLGYYARTGQQHGFHPVHRLDRQTTGLVLIAKEPQVQYRLSPHGAKAFRRDYLALVPGTLAPADGSIDLPLGPAPDSHVRQQVTETGKPALTHYRTLRTGTIDGQTVSLLALTLATGRTHQIRVHLAHLGHPLLGDDLYGGDTRLIPRQALHAYQLTFTQPLTGENIHVTASLPADMAMLVREMCD
;
A
#
# COMPACT_ATOMS: atom_id res chain seq x y z
N MET A 1 -8.66 15.51 -20.28
CA MET A 1 -7.46 16.04 -20.99
C MET A 1 -6.63 16.83 -20.01
N THR A 2 -5.35 16.51 -19.83
CA THR A 2 -4.43 17.23 -18.94
C THR A 2 -3.65 18.24 -19.77
N THR A 3 -3.59 19.51 -19.32
CA THR A 3 -2.85 20.59 -20.01
C THR A 3 -1.80 21.16 -19.07
N LEU A 4 -0.56 21.30 -19.54
CA LEU A 4 0.58 21.73 -18.76
C LEU A 4 1.46 22.66 -19.57
N THR A 5 2.03 23.69 -18.93
CA THR A 5 3.09 24.51 -19.53
C THR A 5 4.45 23.91 -19.21
N VAL A 6 5.29 23.78 -20.21
CA VAL A 6 6.63 23.19 -20.09
C VAL A 6 7.58 24.17 -19.41
N THR A 7 8.25 23.69 -18.38
CA THR A 7 9.44 24.32 -17.81
C THR A 7 10.56 23.28 -17.87
N LEU A 8 11.68 23.62 -18.46
CA LEU A 8 12.85 22.74 -18.56
C LEU A 8 13.88 23.08 -17.48
N PRO A 9 14.73 22.11 -17.08
CA PRO A 9 15.87 22.37 -16.21
C PRO A 9 16.82 23.43 -16.79
N ALA A 10 17.51 24.20 -15.93
CA ALA A 10 18.46 25.21 -16.34
C ALA A 10 19.51 24.63 -17.31
N GLY A 11 19.75 25.32 -18.43
CA GLY A 11 20.67 24.92 -19.48
C GLY A 11 20.13 23.97 -20.55
N ALA A 12 18.92 23.46 -20.42
CA ALA A 12 18.29 22.61 -21.44
C ALA A 12 17.46 23.46 -22.41
N ALA A 13 17.83 23.53 -23.69
CA ALA A 13 17.06 24.21 -24.71
C ALA A 13 15.85 23.38 -25.15
N THR A 14 15.97 22.05 -25.17
CA THR A 14 14.93 21.11 -25.54
C THR A 14 15.04 19.84 -24.71
N LEU A 15 13.93 19.11 -24.58
CA LEU A 15 13.90 17.80 -23.92
C LEU A 15 12.92 16.88 -24.63
N ALA A 16 13.23 15.59 -24.75
CA ALA A 16 12.27 14.62 -25.24
C ALA A 16 11.01 14.63 -24.36
N ALA A 17 9.81 14.68 -24.96
CA ALA A 17 8.55 14.73 -24.24
C ALA A 17 8.40 13.58 -23.21
N ARG A 18 8.88 12.38 -23.56
CA ARG A 18 8.94 11.24 -22.63
C ARG A 18 9.73 11.55 -21.37
N THR A 19 10.93 12.14 -21.54
CA THR A 19 11.83 12.45 -20.42
C THR A 19 11.21 13.53 -19.54
N TRP A 20 10.71 14.61 -20.13
CA TRP A 20 10.01 15.67 -19.44
C TRP A 20 8.79 15.16 -18.65
N LEU A 21 7.89 14.41 -19.30
CA LEU A 21 6.71 13.84 -18.64
C LEU A 21 7.06 12.92 -17.48
N ARG A 22 8.13 12.13 -17.60
CA ARG A 22 8.52 11.21 -16.54
C ARG A 22 9.27 11.89 -15.39
N GLN A 23 10.16 12.82 -15.68
CA GLN A 23 11.02 13.47 -14.68
C GLN A 23 10.31 14.62 -13.98
N THR A 24 9.56 15.45 -14.72
CA THR A 24 8.94 16.65 -14.17
C THR A 24 7.45 16.47 -13.84
N GLN A 25 6.74 15.62 -14.58
CA GLN A 25 5.32 15.36 -14.37
C GLN A 25 5.05 14.01 -13.72
N HIS A 26 6.10 13.27 -13.39
CA HIS A 26 6.03 11.99 -12.66
C HIS A 26 5.08 10.97 -13.29
N ILE A 27 4.94 10.95 -14.63
CA ILE A 27 4.15 9.94 -15.32
C ILE A 27 4.84 8.58 -15.20
N SER A 28 4.10 7.56 -14.75
CA SER A 28 4.60 6.20 -14.61
C SER A 28 4.92 5.56 -15.96
N HIS A 29 5.73 4.49 -15.97
CA HIS A 29 6.04 3.75 -17.20
C HIS A 29 4.76 3.19 -17.88
N SER A 30 3.80 2.73 -17.10
CA SER A 30 2.52 2.21 -17.61
C SER A 30 1.65 3.32 -18.21
N GLN A 31 1.62 4.50 -17.59
CA GLN A 31 0.91 5.67 -18.13
C GLN A 31 1.55 6.15 -19.43
N TRP A 32 2.90 6.25 -19.48
CA TRP A 32 3.61 6.57 -20.71
C TRP A 32 3.30 5.56 -21.83
N ARG A 33 3.30 4.25 -21.51
CA ARG A 33 2.98 3.19 -22.47
C ARG A 33 1.57 3.34 -23.05
N ARG A 34 0.58 3.65 -22.21
CA ARG A 34 -0.80 3.93 -22.66
C ARG A 34 -0.88 5.19 -23.51
N LEU A 35 -0.28 6.30 -23.06
CA LEU A 35 -0.25 7.55 -23.83
C LEU A 35 0.36 7.35 -25.23
N LYS A 36 1.44 6.56 -25.30
CA LYS A 36 2.11 6.25 -26.57
C LYS A 36 1.25 5.47 -27.55
N HIS A 37 0.45 4.52 -27.07
CA HIS A 37 -0.29 3.59 -27.94
C HIS A 37 -1.74 4.04 -28.23
N ASN A 38 -2.43 4.56 -27.21
CA ASN A 38 -3.86 4.85 -27.29
C ASN A 38 -4.18 6.28 -26.86
N GLY A 39 -3.18 7.12 -26.61
CA GLY A 39 -3.39 8.46 -26.13
C GLY A 39 -3.28 9.53 -27.21
N THR A 40 -3.85 10.69 -26.91
CA THR A 40 -3.68 11.92 -27.69
C THR A 40 -2.60 12.76 -27.05
N PHE A 41 -1.63 13.23 -27.81
CA PHE A 41 -0.57 14.12 -27.36
C PHE A 41 -0.45 15.33 -28.29
N ARG A 42 -0.55 16.54 -27.72
CA ARG A 42 -0.49 17.79 -28.48
C ARG A 42 0.55 18.72 -27.87
N ILE A 43 1.26 19.44 -28.73
CA ILE A 43 2.13 20.57 -28.35
C ILE A 43 1.60 21.81 -29.02
N ASN A 44 1.30 22.86 -28.27
CA ASN A 44 0.75 24.12 -28.74
C ASN A 44 -0.51 23.91 -29.61
N GLY A 45 -1.35 22.95 -29.22
CA GLY A 45 -2.58 22.58 -29.95
C GLY A 45 -2.38 21.59 -31.11
N ALA A 46 -1.18 21.45 -31.64
CA ALA A 46 -0.89 20.52 -32.74
C ALA A 46 -0.76 19.07 -32.24
N LEU A 47 -1.43 18.13 -32.91
CA LEU A 47 -1.28 16.69 -32.64
C LEU A 47 0.10 16.22 -33.06
N VAL A 48 0.84 15.57 -32.17
CA VAL A 48 2.18 15.08 -32.42
C VAL A 48 2.36 13.64 -31.91
N ASN A 49 3.30 12.91 -32.49
CA ASN A 49 3.65 11.58 -32.01
C ASN A 49 4.44 11.71 -30.70
N ALA A 50 3.86 11.27 -29.59
CA ALA A 50 4.45 11.37 -28.26
C ALA A 50 5.85 10.76 -28.14
N THR A 51 6.18 9.74 -28.95
CA THR A 51 7.48 9.05 -28.91
C THR A 51 8.61 9.84 -29.54
N GLN A 52 8.29 10.72 -30.49
CA GLN A 52 9.25 11.54 -31.25
C GLN A 52 9.20 13.00 -30.80
N ALA A 53 8.20 13.36 -30.00
CA ALA A 53 7.98 14.73 -29.59
C ALA A 53 9.12 15.26 -28.71
N VAL A 54 9.51 16.51 -28.99
CA VAL A 54 10.48 17.29 -28.22
C VAL A 54 9.76 18.53 -27.71
N VAL A 55 9.99 18.89 -26.47
CA VAL A 55 9.38 20.05 -25.80
C VAL A 55 10.40 21.12 -25.50
N ARG A 56 9.97 22.38 -25.44
CA ARG A 56 10.75 23.56 -25.12
C ARG A 56 10.08 24.32 -23.97
N THR A 57 10.85 25.09 -23.23
CA THR A 57 10.27 25.97 -22.21
C THR A 57 9.26 26.94 -22.85
N GLY A 58 8.05 27.03 -22.26
CA GLY A 58 6.94 27.84 -22.78
C GLY A 58 5.94 27.05 -23.65
N ASP A 59 6.28 25.85 -24.13
CA ASP A 59 5.31 25.03 -24.85
C ASP A 59 4.12 24.67 -23.97
N VAL A 60 2.94 24.64 -24.56
CA VAL A 60 1.72 24.13 -23.92
C VAL A 60 1.50 22.71 -24.38
N VAL A 61 1.74 21.74 -23.50
CA VAL A 61 1.51 20.33 -23.75
C VAL A 61 0.15 19.91 -23.20
N SER A 62 -0.67 19.33 -24.06
CA SER A 62 -1.90 18.68 -23.63
C SER A 62 -1.92 17.21 -24.05
N PHE A 63 -2.35 16.36 -23.13
CA PHE A 63 -2.42 14.93 -23.36
C PHE A 63 -3.63 14.28 -22.68
N GLU A 64 -4.08 13.22 -23.30
CA GLU A 64 -5.14 12.40 -22.78
C GLU A 64 -4.79 10.93 -23.11
N SER A 65 -4.89 10.07 -22.13
CA SER A 65 -4.87 8.62 -22.35
C SER A 65 -6.27 8.08 -22.07
N GLU A 66 -6.72 7.12 -22.88
CA GLU A 66 -7.99 6.47 -22.61
C GLU A 66 -8.07 6.03 -21.15
N LYS A 67 -9.13 6.48 -20.46
CA LYS A 67 -9.51 5.94 -19.17
C LYS A 67 -10.05 4.53 -19.44
N HIS A 68 -9.24 3.50 -19.25
CA HIS A 68 -9.82 2.18 -19.12
C HIS A 68 -10.77 2.19 -17.94
N ALA A 69 -12.04 1.85 -18.18
CA ALA A 69 -12.94 1.50 -17.12
C ALA A 69 -12.22 0.46 -16.23
N SER A 70 -12.25 0.65 -14.94
CA SER A 70 -11.66 -0.32 -14.02
C SER A 70 -12.28 -1.68 -14.30
N ALA A 71 -11.47 -2.72 -14.46
CA ALA A 71 -11.97 -4.09 -14.56
C ALA A 71 -12.59 -4.58 -13.25
N ILE A 72 -12.53 -3.76 -12.19
CA ILE A 72 -13.11 -4.05 -10.88
C ILE A 72 -14.56 -3.61 -10.88
N THR A 73 -15.48 -4.53 -10.64
CA THR A 73 -16.93 -4.27 -10.54
C THR A 73 -17.23 -3.49 -9.26
N PRO A 74 -17.87 -2.31 -9.33
CA PRO A 74 -18.32 -1.59 -8.15
C PRO A 74 -19.35 -2.41 -7.34
N GLN A 75 -19.21 -2.40 -6.00
CA GLN A 75 -20.18 -3.03 -5.09
C GLN A 75 -20.49 -2.09 -3.93
N ASP A 76 -21.75 -2.05 -3.51
CA ASP A 76 -22.16 -1.29 -2.32
C ASP A 76 -21.86 -2.10 -1.07
N LEU A 77 -20.62 -1.97 -0.59
CA LEU A 77 -20.11 -2.62 0.61
C LEU A 77 -19.74 -1.56 1.65
N PRO A 78 -19.83 -1.88 2.95
CA PRO A 78 -19.43 -0.96 4.01
C PRO A 78 -17.96 -0.56 3.89
N LEU A 79 -17.68 0.72 4.12
CA LEU A 79 -16.33 1.30 4.21
C LEU A 79 -16.18 2.09 5.51
N ASP A 80 -15.12 1.80 6.26
CA ASP A 80 -14.68 2.61 7.40
C ASP A 80 -13.63 3.61 6.91
N ILE A 81 -14.09 4.76 6.43
CA ILE A 81 -13.23 5.83 5.90
C ILE A 81 -12.63 6.61 7.07
N ARG A 82 -11.30 6.71 7.13
CA ARG A 82 -10.56 7.41 8.17
C ARG A 82 -9.98 8.75 7.72
N TYR A 83 -9.79 8.93 6.43
CA TYR A 83 -9.37 10.19 5.81
C TYR A 83 -9.82 10.21 4.36
N GLU A 84 -10.24 11.36 3.88
CA GLU A 84 -10.53 11.59 2.48
C GLU A 84 -10.27 13.06 2.11
N ASP A 85 -9.61 13.27 0.97
CA ASP A 85 -9.47 14.56 0.32
C ASP A 85 -9.72 14.45 -1.19
N ALA A 86 -9.39 15.48 -1.95
CA ALA A 86 -9.55 15.47 -3.41
C ALA A 86 -8.68 14.44 -4.13
N ALA A 87 -7.59 13.97 -3.52
CA ALA A 87 -6.57 13.12 -4.16
C ALA A 87 -6.42 11.73 -3.52
N LEU A 88 -6.78 11.60 -2.25
CA LEU A 88 -6.49 10.43 -1.42
C LEU A 88 -7.71 9.95 -0.63
N LEU A 89 -7.72 8.67 -0.32
CA LEU A 89 -8.65 8.01 0.57
C LEU A 89 -7.87 7.06 1.49
N VAL A 90 -8.12 7.08 2.80
CA VAL A 90 -7.62 6.08 3.75
C VAL A 90 -8.79 5.33 4.35
N VAL A 91 -8.75 4.03 4.22
CA VAL A 91 -9.80 3.12 4.70
C VAL A 91 -9.22 2.17 5.73
N ASN A 92 -9.95 1.94 6.82
CA ASN A 92 -9.67 0.86 7.77
C ASN A 92 -10.29 -0.44 7.26
N LYS A 93 -9.47 -1.27 6.65
CA LYS A 93 -9.90 -2.53 6.04
C LYS A 93 -10.24 -3.58 7.12
N PRO A 94 -11.42 -4.21 7.07
CA PRO A 94 -11.73 -5.35 7.93
C PRO A 94 -10.99 -6.63 7.48
N ALA A 95 -11.12 -7.69 8.27
CA ALA A 95 -10.77 -9.06 7.90
C ALA A 95 -12.02 -9.96 8.03
N PRO A 96 -12.19 -10.97 7.14
CA PRO A 96 -11.34 -11.27 5.97
C PRO A 96 -11.74 -10.43 4.75
N GLN A 97 -10.81 -9.71 4.14
CA GLN A 97 -11.06 -8.98 2.90
C GLN A 97 -9.77 -8.81 2.09
N LEU A 98 -9.81 -9.10 0.79
CA LEU A 98 -8.72 -8.78 -0.15
C LEU A 98 -8.71 -7.29 -0.47
N VAL A 99 -7.53 -6.74 -0.76
CA VAL A 99 -7.42 -5.36 -1.27
C VAL A 99 -7.80 -5.30 -2.75
N HIS A 100 -7.29 -6.22 -3.57
CA HIS A 100 -7.58 -6.32 -5.01
C HIS A 100 -8.32 -7.61 -5.34
N PRO A 101 -9.20 -7.60 -6.34
CA PRO A 101 -9.77 -8.81 -6.90
C PRO A 101 -8.70 -9.78 -7.42
N LEU A 102 -8.99 -11.07 -7.30
CA LEU A 102 -8.28 -12.15 -7.97
C LEU A 102 -9.17 -12.74 -9.06
N ALA A 103 -8.58 -13.42 -10.05
CA ALA A 103 -9.34 -13.99 -11.15
C ALA A 103 -10.46 -14.96 -10.69
N HIS A 104 -10.18 -15.72 -9.63
CA HIS A 104 -11.14 -16.67 -9.02
C HIS A 104 -11.97 -16.05 -7.89
N GLU A 105 -11.71 -14.81 -7.49
CA GLU A 105 -12.44 -14.07 -6.44
C GLU A 105 -12.55 -12.59 -6.86
N PRO A 106 -13.42 -12.27 -7.82
CA PRO A 106 -13.51 -10.95 -8.42
C PRO A 106 -14.33 -9.95 -7.60
N LEU A 107 -15.03 -10.40 -6.56
CA LEU A 107 -15.99 -9.63 -5.77
C LEU A 107 -15.62 -9.59 -4.28
N GLY A 108 -16.25 -8.69 -3.51
CA GLY A 108 -16.08 -8.60 -2.05
C GLY A 108 -14.80 -7.92 -1.59
N THR A 109 -13.98 -7.41 -2.51
CA THR A 109 -12.69 -6.81 -2.18
C THR A 109 -12.82 -5.34 -1.79
N LEU A 110 -11.77 -4.78 -1.18
CA LEU A 110 -11.70 -3.35 -0.89
C LEU A 110 -11.84 -2.52 -2.18
N GLY A 111 -11.27 -2.99 -3.30
CA GLY A 111 -11.42 -2.32 -4.60
C GLY A 111 -12.86 -2.23 -5.07
N ASN A 112 -13.65 -3.31 -4.90
CA ASN A 112 -15.08 -3.29 -5.24
C ASN A 112 -15.85 -2.30 -4.36
N ALA A 113 -15.57 -2.28 -3.04
CA ALA A 113 -16.21 -1.39 -2.08
C ALA A 113 -15.90 0.10 -2.36
N VAL A 114 -14.63 0.43 -2.64
CA VAL A 114 -14.21 1.80 -2.94
C VAL A 114 -14.83 2.31 -4.23
N LEU A 115 -14.85 1.50 -5.28
CA LEU A 115 -15.51 1.90 -6.54
C LEU A 115 -17.02 2.01 -6.38
N GLY A 116 -17.66 1.18 -5.55
CA GLY A 116 -19.07 1.31 -5.19
C GLY A 116 -19.34 2.62 -4.43
N TYR A 117 -18.48 2.97 -3.49
CA TYR A 117 -18.53 4.25 -2.77
C TYR A 117 -18.41 5.44 -3.74
N TYR A 118 -17.44 5.44 -4.66
CA TYR A 118 -17.29 6.49 -5.65
C TYR A 118 -18.52 6.62 -6.55
N ALA A 119 -19.07 5.50 -7.02
CA ALA A 119 -20.29 5.49 -7.83
C ALA A 119 -21.48 6.08 -7.09
N ARG A 120 -21.71 5.70 -5.82
CA ARG A 120 -22.80 6.21 -4.98
C ARG A 120 -22.67 7.70 -4.66
N THR A 121 -21.44 8.20 -4.52
CA THR A 121 -21.17 9.62 -4.20
C THR A 121 -20.93 10.49 -5.44
N GLY A 122 -21.13 9.95 -6.65
CA GLY A 122 -20.94 10.69 -7.91
C GLY A 122 -19.48 11.00 -8.25
N GLN A 123 -18.51 10.37 -7.57
CA GLN A 123 -17.09 10.54 -7.82
C GLN A 123 -16.64 9.68 -9.01
N GLN A 124 -15.83 10.24 -9.90
CA GLN A 124 -15.30 9.53 -11.08
C GLN A 124 -13.79 9.25 -10.92
N HIS A 125 -13.44 8.51 -9.87
CA HIS A 125 -12.05 8.16 -9.54
C HIS A 125 -11.76 6.69 -9.79
N GLY A 126 -10.46 6.37 -9.92
CA GLY A 126 -9.96 4.99 -9.99
C GLY A 126 -9.60 4.45 -8.60
N PHE A 127 -9.40 3.13 -8.54
CA PHE A 127 -8.85 2.46 -7.36
C PHE A 127 -7.35 2.23 -7.53
N HIS A 128 -6.53 3.04 -6.89
CA HIS A 128 -5.07 2.99 -6.99
C HIS A 128 -4.44 2.86 -5.60
N PRO A 129 -4.51 1.66 -4.95
CA PRO A 129 -3.92 1.50 -3.62
C PRO A 129 -2.40 1.65 -3.67
N VAL A 130 -1.87 2.43 -2.74
CA VAL A 130 -0.44 2.73 -2.62
C VAL A 130 0.33 1.56 -2.01
N HIS A 131 -0.35 0.78 -1.20
CA HIS A 131 0.13 -0.49 -0.63
C HIS A 131 -1.03 -1.47 -0.44
N ARG A 132 -0.70 -2.65 0.02
CA ARG A 132 -1.69 -3.70 0.31
C ARG A 132 -1.52 -4.27 1.70
N LEU A 133 -2.60 -4.84 2.20
CA LEU A 133 -2.64 -5.73 3.36
C LEU A 133 -3.06 -7.13 2.92
N ASP A 134 -2.67 -8.14 3.69
CA ASP A 134 -3.12 -9.51 3.47
C ASP A 134 -4.62 -9.63 3.78
N ARG A 135 -5.27 -10.68 3.30
CA ARG A 135 -6.71 -10.93 3.48
C ARG A 135 -7.13 -10.83 4.95
N GLN A 136 -6.38 -11.47 5.83
CA GLN A 136 -6.67 -11.57 7.26
C GLN A 136 -6.04 -10.46 8.10
N THR A 137 -5.24 -9.57 7.51
CA THR A 137 -4.70 -8.39 8.18
C THR A 137 -5.72 -7.25 8.14
N THR A 138 -5.99 -6.66 9.30
CA THR A 138 -6.86 -5.48 9.44
C THR A 138 -6.08 -4.18 9.39
N GLY A 139 -6.77 -3.06 9.19
CA GLY A 139 -6.19 -1.73 9.39
C GLY A 139 -6.10 -0.88 8.15
N LEU A 140 -5.32 0.17 8.24
CA LEU A 140 -5.29 1.27 7.31
C LEU A 140 -4.70 0.90 5.95
N VAL A 141 -5.41 1.27 4.87
CA VAL A 141 -4.97 1.18 3.49
C VAL A 141 -5.07 2.55 2.84
N LEU A 142 -3.93 3.04 2.32
CA LEU A 142 -3.84 4.30 1.58
C LEU A 142 -4.14 4.05 0.10
N ILE A 143 -5.08 4.80 -0.43
CA ILE A 143 -5.58 4.70 -1.80
C ILE A 143 -5.47 6.07 -2.45
N ALA A 144 -4.84 6.14 -3.60
CA ALA A 144 -4.85 7.32 -4.43
C ALA A 144 -6.07 7.28 -5.37
N LYS A 145 -6.71 8.41 -5.56
CA LYS A 145 -7.83 8.57 -6.49
C LYS A 145 -7.39 8.61 -7.94
N GLU A 146 -6.12 8.98 -8.18
CA GLU A 146 -5.51 9.08 -9.51
C GLU A 146 -4.14 8.37 -9.57
N PRO A 147 -3.75 7.80 -10.72
CA PRO A 147 -2.49 7.08 -10.87
C PRO A 147 -1.23 7.95 -10.62
N GLN A 148 -1.31 9.26 -10.93
CA GLN A 148 -0.19 10.18 -10.72
C GLN A 148 0.07 10.39 -9.23
N VAL A 149 -0.99 10.47 -8.43
CA VAL A 149 -0.90 10.60 -6.97
C VAL A 149 -0.32 9.33 -6.35
N GLN A 150 -0.77 8.16 -6.82
CA GLN A 150 -0.16 6.88 -6.42
C GLN A 150 1.34 6.85 -6.70
N TYR A 151 1.76 7.29 -7.89
CA TYR A 151 3.16 7.31 -8.27
C TYR A 151 4.01 8.26 -7.39
N ARG A 152 3.48 9.45 -7.05
CA ARG A 152 4.17 10.40 -6.17
C ARG A 152 4.40 9.84 -4.76
N LEU A 153 3.51 8.99 -4.26
CA LEU A 153 3.65 8.32 -2.97
C LEU A 153 4.60 7.11 -3.01
N SER A 154 4.90 6.57 -4.19
CA SER A 154 5.79 5.43 -4.38
C SER A 154 6.70 5.63 -5.61
N PRO A 155 7.48 6.71 -5.69
CA PRO A 155 8.31 6.99 -6.85
C PRO A 155 9.42 5.94 -6.95
N HIS A 156 9.53 5.29 -8.11
CA HIS A 156 10.54 4.25 -8.37
C HIS A 156 10.62 3.13 -7.30
N GLY A 157 9.51 2.89 -6.57
CA GLY A 157 9.47 1.90 -5.48
C GLY A 157 9.92 2.42 -4.12
N ALA A 158 10.46 3.65 -4.03
CA ALA A 158 10.65 4.32 -2.75
C ALA A 158 9.30 4.73 -2.16
N LYS A 159 9.13 4.58 -0.86
CA LYS A 159 7.86 4.88 -0.18
C LYS A 159 7.94 6.22 0.51
N ALA A 160 7.08 7.16 0.11
CA ALA A 160 6.89 8.45 0.77
C ALA A 160 5.80 8.37 1.86
N PHE A 161 5.69 7.21 2.52
CA PHE A 161 4.73 6.96 3.59
C PHE A 161 5.26 5.92 4.56
N ARG A 162 4.92 6.10 5.83
CA ARG A 162 5.26 5.18 6.93
C ARG A 162 4.01 4.41 7.35
N ARG A 163 4.19 3.13 7.67
CA ARG A 163 3.15 2.21 8.15
C ARG A 163 3.62 1.59 9.44
N ASP A 164 2.83 1.77 10.47
CA ASP A 164 3.06 1.16 11.77
C ASP A 164 1.96 0.14 12.07
N TYR A 165 2.37 -0.98 12.65
CA TYR A 165 1.51 -2.12 12.93
C TYR A 165 1.55 -2.47 14.40
N LEU A 166 0.45 -3.05 14.89
CA LEU A 166 0.39 -3.76 16.16
C LEU A 166 0.23 -5.26 15.88
N ALA A 167 0.95 -6.07 16.64
CA ALA A 167 0.90 -7.53 16.51
C ALA A 167 0.96 -8.21 17.88
N LEU A 168 0.33 -9.39 17.99
CA LEU A 168 0.45 -10.26 19.16
C LEU A 168 1.22 -11.52 18.77
N VAL A 169 2.21 -11.87 19.60
CA VAL A 169 3.07 -13.05 19.41
C VAL A 169 3.20 -13.84 20.72
N PRO A 170 3.45 -15.17 20.67
CA PRO A 170 3.76 -15.96 21.85
C PRO A 170 5.16 -15.63 22.36
N GLY A 171 5.32 -15.70 23.68
CA GLY A 171 6.60 -15.53 24.38
C GLY A 171 7.07 -14.10 24.46
N THR A 172 8.33 -13.93 24.83
CA THR A 172 9.01 -12.65 25.00
C THR A 172 10.16 -12.53 24.01
N LEU A 173 10.22 -11.44 23.27
CA LEU A 173 11.34 -11.16 22.36
C LEU A 173 12.54 -10.64 23.15
N ALA A 174 13.71 -11.14 22.84
CA ALA A 174 14.99 -10.66 23.36
C ALA A 174 15.96 -10.37 22.19
N PRO A 175 16.40 -9.10 22.01
CA PRO A 175 16.04 -7.90 22.79
C PRO A 175 14.60 -7.46 22.63
N ALA A 176 14.10 -6.61 23.55
CA ALA A 176 12.72 -6.10 23.53
C ALA A 176 12.43 -5.18 22.34
N ASP A 177 13.46 -4.58 21.74
CA ASP A 177 13.40 -3.80 20.51
C ASP A 177 14.56 -4.15 19.58
N GLY A 178 14.32 -4.02 18.29
CA GLY A 178 15.33 -4.39 17.29
C GLY A 178 14.85 -4.24 15.86
N SER A 179 15.68 -4.79 14.97
CA SER A 179 15.42 -4.81 13.52
C SER A 179 15.66 -6.20 12.98
N ILE A 180 14.79 -6.64 12.10
CA ILE A 180 14.91 -7.88 11.34
C ILE A 180 15.22 -7.48 9.90
N ASP A 181 16.48 -7.60 9.51
CA ASP A 181 16.98 -7.29 8.16
C ASP A 181 17.36 -8.61 7.46
N LEU A 182 16.35 -9.31 6.95
CA LEU A 182 16.47 -10.60 6.33
C LEU A 182 15.73 -10.64 4.99
N PRO A 183 16.37 -11.03 3.88
CA PRO A 183 15.74 -11.04 2.57
C PRO A 183 14.67 -12.13 2.45
N LEU A 184 13.58 -11.83 1.74
CA LEU A 184 12.41 -12.68 1.58
C LEU A 184 12.20 -13.12 0.14
N GLY A 185 11.87 -14.39 -0.05
CA GLY A 185 11.51 -15.00 -1.31
C GLY A 185 10.42 -16.06 -1.17
N PRO A 186 9.89 -16.59 -2.28
CA PRO A 186 8.88 -17.65 -2.26
C PRO A 186 9.44 -18.92 -1.61
N ALA A 187 8.63 -19.61 -0.83
CA ALA A 187 8.97 -20.92 -0.32
C ALA A 187 8.89 -21.96 -1.46
N PRO A 188 9.84 -22.90 -1.58
CA PRO A 188 9.89 -23.83 -2.71
C PRO A 188 8.72 -24.84 -2.73
N ASP A 189 8.14 -25.10 -1.58
CA ASP A 189 7.05 -26.06 -1.36
C ASP A 189 5.65 -25.42 -1.40
N SER A 190 5.54 -24.11 -1.74
CA SER A 190 4.26 -23.40 -1.69
C SER A 190 4.19 -22.24 -2.68
N HIS A 191 3.04 -22.10 -3.34
CA HIS A 191 2.76 -20.95 -4.19
C HIS A 191 2.33 -19.70 -3.39
N VAL A 192 2.07 -19.84 -2.10
CA VAL A 192 1.55 -18.77 -1.25
C VAL A 192 2.56 -18.33 -0.19
N ARG A 193 3.28 -19.30 0.41
CA ARG A 193 4.23 -19.03 1.48
C ARG A 193 5.47 -18.28 0.98
N GLN A 194 5.97 -17.41 1.83
CA GLN A 194 7.28 -16.77 1.70
C GLN A 194 8.21 -17.34 2.78
N GLN A 195 9.51 -17.21 2.57
CA GLN A 195 10.54 -17.61 3.54
C GLN A 195 11.70 -16.61 3.53
N VAL A 196 12.50 -16.64 4.60
CA VAL A 196 13.82 -16.02 4.60
C VAL A 196 14.73 -16.82 3.68
N THR A 197 15.39 -16.16 2.73
CA THR A 197 16.33 -16.80 1.80
C THR A 197 17.33 -15.76 1.27
N GLU A 198 18.60 -16.15 1.15
CA GLU A 198 19.67 -15.26 0.67
C GLU A 198 19.41 -14.71 -0.74
N THR A 199 18.74 -15.47 -1.59
CA THR A 199 18.37 -15.05 -2.95
C THR A 199 17.10 -14.19 -2.98
N GLY A 200 16.52 -13.87 -1.81
CA GLY A 200 15.29 -13.10 -1.65
C GLY A 200 15.48 -11.60 -1.92
N LYS A 201 14.37 -10.88 -1.89
CA LYS A 201 14.39 -9.42 -1.98
C LYS A 201 14.67 -8.82 -0.61
N PRO A 202 15.52 -7.79 -0.48
CA PRO A 202 15.76 -7.11 0.79
C PRO A 202 14.47 -6.74 1.51
N ALA A 203 14.41 -7.04 2.80
CA ALA A 203 13.26 -6.76 3.64
C ALA A 203 13.71 -6.37 5.04
N LEU A 204 13.23 -5.21 5.53
CA LEU A 204 13.59 -4.65 6.82
C LEU A 204 12.33 -4.31 7.62
N THR A 205 12.24 -4.90 8.82
CA THR A 205 11.17 -4.69 9.81
C THR A 205 11.79 -4.24 11.12
N HIS A 206 11.36 -3.10 11.66
CA HIS A 206 11.70 -2.67 13.02
C HIS A 206 10.59 -3.10 13.96
N TYR A 207 10.94 -3.54 15.16
CA TYR A 207 9.98 -3.92 16.19
C TYR A 207 10.36 -3.35 17.55
N ARG A 208 9.35 -3.19 18.41
CA ARG A 208 9.46 -2.87 19.82
C ARG A 208 8.36 -3.56 20.60
N THR A 209 8.71 -4.24 21.67
CA THR A 209 7.74 -4.79 22.63
C THR A 209 7.12 -3.64 23.43
N LEU A 210 5.80 -3.54 23.39
CA LEU A 210 5.03 -2.53 24.14
C LEU A 210 4.61 -3.07 25.50
N ARG A 211 4.21 -4.34 25.53
CA ARG A 211 3.75 -5.04 26.74
C ARG A 211 3.99 -6.53 26.60
N THR A 212 4.31 -7.20 27.70
CA THR A 212 4.28 -8.66 27.82
C THR A 212 3.35 -9.00 29.00
N GLY A 213 2.56 -10.03 28.85
CA GLY A 213 1.65 -10.53 29.87
C GLY A 213 1.26 -11.96 29.59
N THR A 214 0.27 -12.46 30.34
CA THR A 214 -0.18 -13.86 30.25
C THR A 214 -1.65 -13.92 29.85
N ILE A 215 -1.98 -14.79 28.90
CA ILE A 215 -3.35 -15.16 28.50
C ILE A 215 -3.45 -16.70 28.58
N ASP A 216 -4.40 -17.23 29.33
CA ASP A 216 -4.60 -18.68 29.52
C ASP A 216 -3.31 -19.43 29.88
N GLY A 217 -2.46 -18.84 30.74
CA GLY A 217 -1.18 -19.42 31.16
C GLY A 217 -0.06 -19.34 30.12
N GLN A 218 -0.30 -18.77 28.96
CA GLN A 218 0.69 -18.59 27.90
C GLN A 218 1.22 -17.14 27.92
N THR A 219 2.54 -16.97 27.91
CA THR A 219 3.16 -15.65 27.75
C THR A 219 2.89 -15.12 26.33
N VAL A 220 2.42 -13.88 26.26
CA VAL A 220 2.09 -13.17 25.02
C VAL A 220 2.72 -11.78 25.04
N SER A 221 3.30 -11.33 23.92
CA SER A 221 3.82 -9.98 23.76
C SER A 221 3.02 -9.19 22.73
N LEU A 222 2.68 -7.95 23.07
CA LEU A 222 2.19 -6.94 22.14
C LEU A 222 3.37 -6.16 21.55
N LEU A 223 3.50 -6.18 20.26
CA LEU A 223 4.58 -5.52 19.52
C LEU A 223 4.06 -4.34 18.72
N ALA A 224 4.82 -3.24 18.70
CA ALA A 224 4.74 -2.22 17.66
C ALA A 224 5.79 -2.51 16.58
N LEU A 225 5.40 -2.47 15.30
CA LEU A 225 6.30 -2.74 14.18
C LEU A 225 6.22 -1.63 13.14
N THR A 226 7.37 -1.28 12.56
CA THR A 226 7.47 -0.33 11.45
C THR A 226 8.11 -1.00 10.24
N LEU A 227 7.49 -0.84 9.06
CA LEU A 227 8.00 -1.42 7.82
C LEU A 227 8.80 -0.40 7.00
N ALA A 228 10.12 -0.59 6.87
CA ALA A 228 10.94 0.13 5.90
C ALA A 228 10.69 -0.37 4.45
N THR A 229 10.44 -1.66 4.29
CA THR A 229 10.08 -2.31 3.02
C THR A 229 8.63 -2.83 3.06
N GLY A 230 8.15 -3.55 2.05
CA GLY A 230 6.80 -4.14 2.05
C GLY A 230 6.74 -5.32 1.12
N ARG A 231 7.33 -6.44 1.55
CA ARG A 231 7.26 -7.71 0.85
C ARG A 231 6.00 -8.47 1.29
N THR A 232 5.56 -9.39 0.47
CA THR A 232 4.43 -10.27 0.79
C THR A 232 4.72 -10.99 2.11
N HIS A 233 3.75 -10.98 3.03
CA HIS A 233 3.83 -11.61 4.34
C HIS A 233 5.04 -11.17 5.22
N GLN A 234 5.66 -10.01 4.97
CA GLN A 234 6.95 -9.65 5.56
C GLN A 234 7.00 -9.79 7.09
N ILE A 235 6.07 -9.16 7.82
CA ILE A 235 6.03 -9.22 9.29
C ILE A 235 5.84 -10.67 9.75
N ARG A 236 4.93 -11.40 9.12
CA ARG A 236 4.58 -12.79 9.43
C ARG A 236 5.79 -13.70 9.32
N VAL A 237 6.52 -13.63 8.19
CA VAL A 237 7.73 -14.43 7.95
C VAL A 237 8.86 -14.05 8.89
N HIS A 238 9.11 -12.74 9.09
CA HIS A 238 10.19 -12.28 9.95
C HIS A 238 10.00 -12.74 11.39
N LEU A 239 8.79 -12.58 11.96
CA LEU A 239 8.52 -13.00 13.33
C LEU A 239 8.50 -14.53 13.48
N ALA A 240 7.96 -15.26 12.52
CA ALA A 240 8.01 -16.72 12.52
C ALA A 240 9.45 -17.26 12.45
N HIS A 241 10.31 -16.59 11.65
CA HIS A 241 11.75 -16.95 11.55
C HIS A 241 12.48 -16.75 12.89
N LEU A 242 12.09 -15.78 13.70
CA LEU A 242 12.62 -15.58 15.06
C LEU A 242 12.02 -16.54 16.09
N GLY A 243 11.13 -17.46 15.71
CA GLY A 243 10.45 -18.37 16.63
C GLY A 243 9.23 -17.78 17.34
N HIS A 244 8.77 -16.59 16.91
CA HIS A 244 7.61 -15.88 17.45
C HIS A 244 6.54 -15.65 16.36
N PRO A 245 5.93 -16.70 15.75
CA PRO A 245 4.88 -16.52 14.77
C PRO A 245 3.72 -15.72 15.37
N LEU A 246 3.03 -14.93 14.56
CA LEU A 246 1.85 -14.18 15.02
C LEU A 246 0.81 -15.14 15.61
N LEU A 247 0.15 -14.78 16.71
CA LEU A 247 -1.02 -15.53 17.17
C LEU A 247 -2.05 -15.58 16.01
N GLY A 248 -2.66 -16.76 15.82
CA GLY A 248 -3.66 -16.97 14.77
C GLY A 248 -3.11 -17.10 13.34
N ASP A 249 -1.81 -17.05 13.13
CA ASP A 249 -1.22 -17.22 11.81
C ASP A 249 -0.95 -18.71 11.47
N ASP A 250 -1.98 -19.40 11.04
CA ASP A 250 -1.95 -20.81 10.68
C ASP A 250 -0.92 -21.14 9.58
N LEU A 251 -0.71 -20.20 8.64
CA LEU A 251 0.23 -20.39 7.53
C LEU A 251 1.70 -20.45 7.98
N TYR A 252 2.04 -19.79 9.09
CA TYR A 252 3.39 -19.68 9.62
C TYR A 252 3.56 -20.30 11.01
N GLY A 253 2.61 -21.14 11.45
CA GLY A 253 2.71 -21.92 12.68
C GLY A 253 2.24 -21.20 13.93
N GLY A 254 1.46 -20.11 13.78
CA GLY A 254 0.82 -19.42 14.90
C GLY A 254 -0.38 -20.21 15.47
N ASP A 255 -0.51 -20.18 16.80
CA ASP A 255 -1.61 -20.82 17.51
C ASP A 255 -2.94 -20.10 17.25
N THR A 256 -3.93 -20.84 16.75
CA THR A 256 -5.26 -20.31 16.37
C THR A 256 -6.31 -20.39 17.48
N ARG A 257 -5.96 -20.90 18.67
CA ARG A 257 -6.92 -21.06 19.78
C ARG A 257 -7.43 -19.73 20.33
N LEU A 258 -6.55 -18.74 20.45
CA LEU A 258 -6.91 -17.41 20.99
C LEU A 258 -7.52 -16.49 19.95
N ILE A 259 -7.14 -16.59 18.69
CA ILE A 259 -7.64 -15.76 17.59
C ILE A 259 -7.55 -16.55 16.27
N PRO A 260 -8.63 -16.55 15.42
CA PRO A 260 -8.69 -17.41 14.23
C PRO A 260 -7.98 -16.82 12.98
N ARG A 261 -7.26 -15.72 13.13
CA ARG A 261 -6.53 -15.02 12.07
C ARG A 261 -5.23 -14.45 12.60
N GLN A 262 -4.26 -14.15 11.73
CA GLN A 262 -3.05 -13.46 12.19
C GLN A 262 -3.40 -12.19 12.98
N ALA A 263 -2.93 -12.13 14.23
CA ALA A 263 -3.09 -10.98 15.11
C ALA A 263 -2.19 -9.83 14.65
N LEU A 264 -2.56 -9.22 13.53
CA LEU A 264 -1.83 -8.14 12.86
C LEU A 264 -2.79 -7.04 12.43
N HIS A 265 -2.45 -5.79 12.78
CA HIS A 265 -3.26 -4.62 12.51
C HIS A 265 -2.39 -3.42 12.10
N ALA A 266 -2.65 -2.86 10.92
CA ALA A 266 -2.04 -1.61 10.45
C ALA A 266 -2.73 -0.43 11.13
N TYR A 267 -2.22 -0.02 12.31
CA TYR A 267 -2.94 0.94 13.15
C TYR A 267 -2.63 2.40 12.83
N GLN A 268 -1.53 2.68 12.13
CA GLN A 268 -1.10 4.04 11.86
C GLN A 268 -0.47 4.19 10.48
N LEU A 269 -0.86 5.24 9.79
CA LEU A 269 -0.25 5.73 8.54
C LEU A 269 0.20 7.18 8.71
N THR A 270 1.42 7.47 8.27
CA THR A 270 1.93 8.85 8.17
C THR A 270 2.47 9.06 6.77
N PHE A 271 2.07 10.15 6.12
CA PHE A 271 2.52 10.50 4.78
C PHE A 271 2.46 12.01 4.55
N THR A 272 3.25 12.50 3.62
CA THR A 272 3.11 13.86 3.10
C THR A 272 2.13 13.84 1.94
N GLN A 273 1.06 14.64 2.00
CA GLN A 273 0.08 14.77 0.94
C GLN A 273 0.78 15.33 -0.32
N PRO A 274 0.79 14.60 -1.45
CA PRO A 274 1.69 14.89 -2.56
C PRO A 274 1.30 16.12 -3.39
N LEU A 275 0.13 16.72 -3.16
CA LEU A 275 -0.33 17.94 -3.85
C LEU A 275 -0.20 19.19 -2.98
N THR A 276 -0.45 19.07 -1.67
CA THR A 276 -0.45 20.19 -0.74
C THR A 276 0.85 20.31 0.06
N GLY A 277 1.61 19.22 0.21
CA GLY A 277 2.80 19.16 1.07
C GLY A 277 2.48 19.00 2.55
N GLU A 278 1.22 18.87 2.93
CA GLU A 278 0.79 18.70 4.32
C GLU A 278 1.17 17.31 4.86
N ASN A 279 1.63 17.27 6.11
CA ASN A 279 1.89 16.01 6.80
C ASN A 279 0.60 15.47 7.41
N ILE A 280 0.15 14.33 6.92
CA ILE A 280 -1.07 13.65 7.34
C ILE A 280 -0.72 12.46 8.23
N HIS A 281 -1.46 12.34 9.34
CA HIS A 281 -1.35 11.29 10.32
C HIS A 281 -2.72 10.68 10.57
N VAL A 282 -2.90 9.40 10.24
CA VAL A 282 -4.17 8.68 10.36
C VAL A 282 -3.98 7.47 11.26
N THR A 283 -4.92 7.26 12.17
CA THR A 283 -4.91 6.11 13.10
C THR A 283 -6.21 5.30 13.01
N ALA A 284 -6.11 4.02 13.32
CA ALA A 284 -7.24 3.11 13.54
C ALA A 284 -7.07 2.38 14.86
N SER A 285 -8.14 2.30 15.63
CA SER A 285 -8.16 1.53 16.88
C SER A 285 -7.98 0.03 16.60
N LEU A 286 -7.43 -0.71 17.56
CA LEU A 286 -7.38 -2.17 17.50
C LEU A 286 -8.77 -2.74 17.19
N PRO A 287 -8.88 -3.74 16.31
CA PRO A 287 -10.12 -4.47 16.09
C PRO A 287 -10.51 -5.25 17.36
N ALA A 288 -11.79 -5.51 17.51
CA ALA A 288 -12.37 -6.03 18.77
C ALA A 288 -11.71 -7.32 19.26
N ASP A 289 -11.37 -8.23 18.35
CA ASP A 289 -10.68 -9.50 18.64
C ASP A 289 -9.29 -9.28 19.26
N MET A 290 -8.46 -8.42 18.69
CA MET A 290 -7.15 -8.10 19.24
C MET A 290 -7.27 -7.23 20.52
N ALA A 291 -8.22 -6.30 20.56
CA ALA A 291 -8.45 -5.46 21.74
C ALA A 291 -8.88 -6.27 22.96
N MET A 292 -9.64 -7.34 22.76
CA MET A 292 -10.02 -8.30 23.79
C MET A 292 -8.77 -8.99 24.38
N LEU A 293 -7.93 -9.57 23.52
CA LEU A 293 -6.70 -10.23 23.98
C LEU A 293 -5.76 -9.27 24.73
N VAL A 294 -5.60 -8.04 24.23
CA VAL A 294 -4.76 -7.03 24.94
C VAL A 294 -5.31 -6.68 26.32
N ARG A 295 -6.64 -6.66 26.52
CA ARG A 295 -7.26 -6.46 27.84
C ARG A 295 -7.09 -7.67 28.77
N GLU A 296 -7.12 -8.88 28.23
CA GLU A 296 -6.94 -10.13 28.96
C GLU A 296 -5.49 -10.39 29.39
N MET A 297 -4.52 -9.71 28.78
CA MET A 297 -3.11 -9.82 29.19
C MET A 297 -2.96 -9.36 30.64
N CYS A 298 -2.78 -10.31 31.57
CA CYS A 298 -2.40 -10.06 32.94
C CYS A 298 -0.88 -9.87 33.04
N ASP A 299 -0.45 -9.01 33.97
CA ASP A 299 0.98 -8.76 34.23
C ASP A 299 1.63 -9.95 34.91
#